data_d44e00ecad63bc31062c919f5e8a395a
#
_entry.id   d44e00ecad63bc31062c919f5e8a395a
#
_cell.length_a   1.000
_cell.length_b   1.000
_cell.length_c   1.000
_cell.angle_alpha   90.00
_cell.angle_beta   90.00
_cell.angle_gamma   90.00
#
_symmetry.space_group_name_H-M   'P 1'
#
loop_
_entity.id
_entity.type
_entity.pdbx_description
1 polymer ?
#
loop_
_entity_poly.entity_id
_entity_poly.type
_entity_poly.pdbx_seq_one_letter_code
_entity_poly.pdbx_strand_id
1 'polypeptide(L)'
;FELTGNVATYGTSMNNAAQLAVEQKGKLLDKELKYVSYDNKSDKTEVASVAKKLASEKVVGVVGPATTGDASVSIPVNEQAKIPTVFPATTGDGVTLKNAEDASSVYEYIYRVCFSDSYQGVVGANFVHKKFGNAKVAILQDTGNDYSKGLADAFEKTYTDSKIGGTVVTREYYQSKDTDFQAVLTTLKSKDFDVLYVPGYYEEVGLIIKQAREMGITQPIVGGDGLSSDKLAALAGNSSNLSNVYYTSHFSTLSDDADVQAFVKAYKEKYGSNPDTFAALSYDATQLLMKAIEKAGSTDPQAITKALAETKDFDGVTGTFSMGADHTPVK
;
A
#
# COMPACT_ATOMS: atom_id res chain seq x y z
N PHE A 1 -1.25 -13.06 -2.82
CA PHE A 1 -1.28 -12.10 -1.70
C PHE A 1 -0.59 -12.67 -0.47
N GLU A 2 -0.31 -11.82 0.49
CA GLU A 2 0.21 -12.10 1.82
C GLU A 2 -0.94 -12.60 2.74
N LEU A 3 -1.41 -13.85 2.56
CA LEU A 3 -2.57 -14.36 3.31
C LEU A 3 -2.19 -14.82 4.73
N THR A 4 -0.91 -15.13 4.94
CA THR A 4 -0.31 -15.41 6.25
C THR A 4 1.00 -14.63 6.42
N GLY A 5 1.60 -14.66 7.60
CA GLY A 5 2.85 -13.93 7.90
C GLY A 5 2.61 -12.52 8.41
N ASN A 6 3.66 -11.69 8.32
CA ASN A 6 3.76 -10.40 9.02
C ASN A 6 2.67 -9.39 8.62
N VAL A 7 2.21 -9.41 7.37
CA VAL A 7 1.21 -8.45 6.86
C VAL A 7 -0.07 -9.14 6.38
N ALA A 8 -0.45 -10.23 7.04
CA ALA A 8 -1.60 -11.05 6.65
C ALA A 8 -2.94 -10.29 6.59
N THR A 9 -3.11 -9.21 7.36
CA THR A 9 -4.34 -8.42 7.30
C THR A 9 -4.49 -7.72 5.95
N TYR A 10 -3.41 -7.19 5.37
CA TYR A 10 -3.45 -6.57 4.05
C TYR A 10 -3.85 -7.59 2.97
N GLY A 11 -3.13 -8.73 2.92
CA GLY A 11 -3.38 -9.74 1.91
C GLY A 11 -4.76 -10.35 2.00
N THR A 12 -5.25 -10.63 3.21
CA THR A 12 -6.60 -11.15 3.43
C THR A 12 -7.66 -10.18 2.96
N SER A 13 -7.53 -8.90 3.35
CA SER A 13 -8.45 -7.84 2.97
C SER A 13 -8.50 -7.64 1.44
N MET A 14 -7.33 -7.61 0.80
CA MET A 14 -7.18 -7.51 -0.65
C MET A 14 -7.77 -8.72 -1.38
N ASN A 15 -7.47 -9.94 -0.90
CA ASN A 15 -7.99 -11.18 -1.50
C ASN A 15 -9.52 -11.21 -1.47
N ASN A 16 -10.11 -10.82 -0.35
CA ASN A 16 -11.56 -10.76 -0.20
C ASN A 16 -12.18 -9.78 -1.21
N ALA A 17 -11.60 -8.59 -1.35
CA ALA A 17 -12.11 -7.58 -2.26
C ALA A 17 -11.93 -7.97 -3.75
N ALA A 18 -10.79 -8.56 -4.11
CA ALA A 18 -10.57 -9.07 -5.47
C ALA A 18 -11.58 -10.18 -5.81
N GLN A 19 -11.81 -11.12 -4.89
CA GLN A 19 -12.80 -12.15 -5.07
C GLN A 19 -14.22 -11.57 -5.22
N LEU A 20 -14.59 -10.59 -4.39
CA LEU A 20 -15.87 -9.90 -4.49
C LEU A 20 -16.07 -9.27 -5.88
N ALA A 21 -15.06 -8.54 -6.39
CA ALA A 21 -15.12 -7.90 -7.69
C ALA A 21 -15.31 -8.91 -8.83
N VAL A 22 -14.59 -10.04 -8.78
CA VAL A 22 -14.72 -11.12 -9.79
C VAL A 22 -16.10 -11.78 -9.74
N GLU A 23 -16.64 -12.05 -8.55
CA GLU A 23 -17.96 -12.66 -8.39
C GLU A 23 -19.09 -11.73 -8.86
N GLN A 24 -18.99 -10.44 -8.55
CA GLN A 24 -19.95 -9.44 -9.03
C GLN A 24 -19.94 -9.32 -10.55
N LYS A 25 -18.78 -9.46 -11.18
CA LYS A 25 -18.65 -9.46 -12.65
C LYS A 25 -19.19 -10.75 -13.27
N GLY A 26 -18.87 -11.90 -12.70
CA GLY A 26 -19.28 -13.23 -13.11
C GLY A 26 -18.66 -13.69 -14.43
N LYS A 27 -18.91 -12.97 -15.54
CA LYS A 27 -18.44 -13.30 -16.89
C LYS A 27 -17.67 -12.14 -17.52
N LEU A 28 -16.70 -12.49 -18.35
CA LEU A 28 -15.91 -11.57 -19.15
C LEU A 28 -15.67 -12.18 -20.55
N LEU A 29 -15.93 -11.43 -21.63
CA LEU A 29 -15.84 -11.94 -23.01
C LEU A 29 -16.63 -13.26 -23.19
N ASP A 30 -17.84 -13.34 -22.65
CA ASP A 30 -18.73 -14.50 -22.66
C ASP A 30 -18.18 -15.76 -21.96
N LYS A 31 -17.07 -15.63 -21.22
CA LYS A 31 -16.46 -16.72 -20.43
C LYS A 31 -16.62 -16.47 -18.94
N GLU A 32 -16.82 -17.54 -18.19
CA GLU A 32 -16.82 -17.46 -16.73
C GLU A 32 -15.43 -17.10 -16.22
N LEU A 33 -15.38 -16.19 -15.24
CA LEU A 33 -14.15 -15.81 -14.56
C LEU A 33 -13.75 -16.89 -13.56
N LYS A 34 -12.51 -17.34 -13.64
CA LYS A 34 -11.90 -18.20 -12.63
C LYS A 34 -10.94 -17.38 -11.77
N TYR A 35 -11.30 -17.16 -10.53
CA TYR A 35 -10.42 -16.56 -9.54
C TYR A 35 -9.53 -17.62 -8.90
N VAL A 36 -8.23 -17.36 -8.85
CA VAL A 36 -7.26 -18.19 -8.13
C VAL A 36 -6.44 -17.31 -7.20
N SER A 37 -6.19 -17.78 -6.00
CA SER A 37 -5.40 -17.06 -5.00
C SER A 37 -4.39 -17.99 -4.34
N TYR A 38 -3.17 -17.47 -4.15
CA TYR A 38 -2.08 -18.18 -3.50
C TYR A 38 -1.49 -17.32 -2.39
N ASP A 39 -1.13 -17.97 -1.28
CA ASP A 39 -0.46 -17.35 -0.15
C ASP A 39 1.05 -17.27 -0.40
N ASN A 40 1.60 -16.06 -0.36
CA ASN A 40 3.05 -15.84 -0.43
C ASN A 40 3.70 -15.76 0.96
N LYS A 41 2.92 -15.89 2.04
CA LYS A 41 3.34 -15.94 3.44
C LYS A 41 4.15 -14.72 3.92
N SER A 42 4.08 -13.59 3.23
CA SER A 42 4.94 -12.42 3.46
C SER A 42 6.44 -12.80 3.42
N ASP A 43 6.82 -13.71 2.51
CA ASP A 43 8.17 -14.25 2.34
C ASP A 43 8.64 -14.16 0.89
N LYS A 44 9.79 -13.53 0.66
CA LYS A 44 10.34 -13.27 -0.69
C LYS A 44 10.56 -14.56 -1.52
N THR A 45 10.90 -15.67 -0.88
CA THR A 45 11.09 -16.97 -1.58
C THR A 45 9.75 -17.53 -2.03
N GLU A 46 8.74 -17.44 -1.19
CA GLU A 46 7.37 -17.86 -1.52
C GLU A 46 6.77 -16.96 -2.60
N VAL A 47 7.00 -15.64 -2.56
CA VAL A 47 6.59 -14.72 -3.63
C VAL A 47 7.12 -15.17 -4.98
N ALA A 48 8.42 -15.48 -5.08
CA ALA A 48 9.03 -15.96 -6.32
C ALA A 48 8.39 -17.28 -6.80
N SER A 49 8.09 -18.18 -5.87
CA SER A 49 7.46 -19.47 -6.15
C SER A 49 6.02 -19.28 -6.66
N VAL A 50 5.23 -18.42 -6.00
CA VAL A 50 3.85 -18.10 -6.39
C VAL A 50 3.82 -17.41 -7.76
N ALA A 51 4.69 -16.44 -8.03
CA ALA A 51 4.76 -15.77 -9.32
C ALA A 51 5.05 -16.76 -10.47
N LYS A 52 6.02 -17.66 -10.29
CA LYS A 52 6.32 -18.73 -11.26
C LYS A 52 5.14 -19.68 -11.45
N LYS A 53 4.44 -20.01 -10.38
CA LYS A 53 3.23 -20.86 -10.45
C LYS A 53 2.13 -20.21 -11.28
N LEU A 54 1.80 -18.94 -11.01
CA LEU A 54 0.82 -18.19 -11.79
C LEU A 54 1.20 -18.11 -13.27
N ALA A 55 2.49 -17.89 -13.57
CA ALA A 55 3.01 -17.91 -14.95
C ALA A 55 2.81 -19.29 -15.62
N SER A 56 3.08 -20.38 -14.90
CA SER A 56 2.89 -21.74 -15.43
C SER A 56 1.43 -22.09 -15.66
N GLU A 57 0.51 -21.53 -14.89
CA GLU A 57 -0.94 -21.69 -15.03
C GLU A 57 -1.53 -20.80 -16.16
N LYS A 58 -0.71 -19.95 -16.74
CA LYS A 58 -1.09 -19.03 -17.84
C LYS A 58 -2.29 -18.16 -17.47
N VAL A 59 -2.26 -17.56 -16.28
CA VAL A 59 -3.29 -16.62 -15.86
C VAL A 59 -3.35 -15.41 -16.80
N VAL A 60 -4.53 -14.87 -17.03
CA VAL A 60 -4.73 -13.72 -17.94
C VAL A 60 -4.21 -12.42 -17.34
N GLY A 61 -4.21 -12.31 -16.03
CA GLY A 61 -3.69 -11.17 -15.31
C GLY A 61 -3.53 -11.45 -13.83
N VAL A 62 -2.80 -10.59 -13.13
CA VAL A 62 -2.49 -10.71 -11.71
C VAL A 62 -2.85 -9.41 -10.99
N VAL A 63 -3.44 -9.52 -9.82
CA VAL A 63 -3.62 -8.44 -8.86
C VAL A 63 -2.80 -8.77 -7.61
N GLY A 64 -1.89 -7.90 -7.22
CA GLY A 64 -0.96 -8.14 -6.11
C GLY A 64 0.47 -8.51 -6.54
N PRO A 65 1.37 -8.74 -5.59
CA PRO A 65 1.21 -8.71 -4.12
C PRO A 65 0.94 -7.32 -3.55
N ALA A 66 0.84 -7.22 -2.23
CA ALA A 66 0.52 -5.98 -1.52
C ALA A 66 1.75 -5.07 -1.34
N THR A 67 2.84 -5.63 -0.82
CA THR A 67 3.97 -4.84 -0.32
C THR A 67 4.99 -4.52 -1.41
N THR A 68 5.72 -3.40 -1.23
CA THR A 68 6.81 -2.99 -2.13
C THR A 68 7.90 -4.06 -2.22
N GLY A 69 8.29 -4.64 -1.08
CA GLY A 69 9.33 -5.68 -1.03
C GLY A 69 8.94 -6.96 -1.78
N ASP A 70 7.68 -7.39 -1.66
CA ASP A 70 7.18 -8.58 -2.35
C ASP A 70 6.97 -8.32 -3.85
N ALA A 71 6.48 -7.13 -4.20
CA ALA A 71 6.32 -6.74 -5.59
C ALA A 71 7.65 -6.74 -6.35
N SER A 72 8.73 -6.23 -5.73
CA SER A 72 10.06 -6.22 -6.36
C SER A 72 10.55 -7.60 -6.77
N VAL A 73 10.12 -8.66 -6.05
CA VAL A 73 10.45 -10.06 -6.38
C VAL A 73 9.55 -10.62 -7.49
N SER A 74 8.26 -10.23 -7.52
CA SER A 74 7.32 -10.73 -8.52
C SER A 74 7.45 -10.06 -9.90
N ILE A 75 7.86 -8.79 -9.93
CA ILE A 75 7.97 -7.98 -11.16
C ILE A 75 8.78 -8.68 -12.27
N PRO A 76 10.03 -9.12 -12.05
CA PRO A 76 10.80 -9.73 -13.13
C PRO A 76 10.17 -11.01 -13.68
N VAL A 77 9.46 -11.78 -12.85
CA VAL A 77 8.78 -13.00 -13.28
C VAL A 77 7.55 -12.66 -14.13
N ASN A 78 6.71 -11.73 -13.66
CA ASN A 78 5.48 -11.33 -14.33
C ASN A 78 5.80 -10.63 -15.67
N GLU A 79 6.79 -9.73 -15.68
CA GLU A 79 7.26 -9.05 -16.90
C GLU A 79 7.79 -10.04 -17.95
N GLN A 80 8.65 -10.98 -17.54
CA GLN A 80 9.17 -12.01 -18.42
C GLN A 80 8.07 -12.93 -18.97
N ALA A 81 7.10 -13.26 -18.15
CA ALA A 81 5.96 -14.10 -18.53
C ALA A 81 4.87 -13.32 -19.29
N LYS A 82 5.06 -12.00 -19.47
CA LYS A 82 4.11 -11.09 -20.14
C LYS A 82 2.70 -11.13 -19.50
N ILE A 83 2.65 -11.08 -18.17
CA ILE A 83 1.38 -11.12 -17.44
C ILE A 83 1.01 -9.71 -17.01
N PRO A 84 -0.08 -9.12 -17.55
CA PRO A 84 -0.61 -7.85 -17.06
C PRO A 84 -0.86 -7.93 -15.56
N THR A 85 -0.15 -7.10 -14.81
CA THR A 85 -0.14 -7.09 -13.35
C THR A 85 -0.53 -5.71 -12.83
N VAL A 86 -1.51 -5.66 -11.95
CA VAL A 86 -1.95 -4.43 -11.30
C VAL A 86 -1.73 -4.54 -9.80
N PHE A 87 -0.80 -3.75 -9.29
CA PHE A 87 -0.52 -3.67 -7.86
C PHE A 87 -1.57 -2.80 -7.15
N PRO A 88 -2.24 -3.35 -6.12
CA PRO A 88 -3.21 -2.57 -5.35
C PRO A 88 -2.54 -1.51 -4.47
N ALA A 89 -1.53 -1.89 -3.68
CA ALA A 89 -0.97 -1.08 -2.62
C ALA A 89 0.57 -1.03 -2.60
N THR A 90 1.21 -1.37 -3.69
CA THR A 90 2.67 -1.28 -3.82
C THR A 90 3.08 0.17 -4.08
N THR A 91 3.32 0.93 -3.01
CA THR A 91 3.54 2.37 -3.06
C THR A 91 4.95 2.80 -3.40
N GLY A 92 5.94 1.90 -3.32
CA GLY A 92 7.34 2.22 -3.59
C GLY A 92 7.55 2.99 -4.89
N ASP A 93 8.43 3.99 -4.85
CA ASP A 93 8.78 4.76 -6.05
C ASP A 93 9.50 3.85 -7.07
N GLY A 94 9.18 4.06 -8.34
CA GLY A 94 9.83 3.34 -9.43
C GLY A 94 9.46 1.85 -9.57
N VAL A 95 8.48 1.32 -8.82
CA VAL A 95 8.06 -0.10 -8.97
C VAL A 95 7.50 -0.44 -10.35
N THR A 96 7.04 0.54 -11.10
CA THR A 96 6.56 0.39 -12.49
C THR A 96 7.66 0.65 -13.52
N LEU A 97 8.87 1.01 -13.09
CA LEU A 97 9.99 1.44 -13.93
C LEU A 97 11.15 0.44 -13.89
N LYS A 98 11.79 0.20 -15.05
CA LYS A 98 13.03 -0.57 -15.14
C LYS A 98 14.22 0.19 -14.55
N ASN A 99 14.16 1.51 -14.60
CA ASN A 99 15.08 2.43 -13.95
C ASN A 99 14.27 3.51 -13.23
N ALA A 100 14.34 3.53 -11.91
CA ALA A 100 13.56 4.47 -11.08
C ALA A 100 13.86 5.96 -11.36
N GLU A 101 15.02 6.28 -11.95
CA GLU A 101 15.42 7.64 -12.32
C GLU A 101 14.92 8.06 -13.72
N ASP A 102 14.35 7.13 -14.50
CA ASP A 102 13.86 7.37 -15.85
C ASP A 102 12.39 6.99 -15.98
N ALA A 103 11.51 7.97 -15.87
CA ALA A 103 10.06 7.80 -15.98
C ALA A 103 9.58 7.23 -17.33
N SER A 104 10.45 7.23 -18.37
CA SER A 104 10.14 6.61 -19.66
C SER A 104 10.46 5.12 -19.70
N SER A 105 11.18 4.59 -18.72
CA SER A 105 11.68 3.21 -18.67
C SER A 105 10.66 2.23 -18.08
N VAL A 106 9.39 2.34 -18.44
CA VAL A 106 8.32 1.50 -17.87
C VAL A 106 8.51 0.01 -18.15
N TYR A 107 8.10 -0.81 -17.18
CA TYR A 107 7.77 -2.21 -17.44
C TYR A 107 6.49 -2.28 -18.28
N GLU A 108 6.48 -3.13 -19.30
CA GLU A 108 5.34 -3.20 -20.23
C GLU A 108 4.06 -3.73 -19.58
N TYR A 109 4.19 -4.67 -18.64
CA TYR A 109 3.09 -5.41 -18.06
C TYR A 109 2.77 -5.03 -16.60
N ILE A 110 3.44 -4.02 -16.03
CA ILE A 110 3.33 -3.67 -14.62
C ILE A 110 2.65 -2.31 -14.43
N TYR A 111 1.60 -2.30 -13.62
CA TYR A 111 0.74 -1.14 -13.30
C TYR A 111 0.46 -1.09 -11.81
N ARG A 112 -0.01 0.05 -11.30
CA ARG A 112 -0.56 0.18 -9.95
C ARG A 112 -1.76 1.12 -9.90
N VAL A 113 -2.56 1.04 -8.83
CA VAL A 113 -3.70 1.94 -8.56
C VAL A 113 -3.51 2.83 -7.33
N CYS A 114 -2.50 2.57 -6.50
CA CYS A 114 -2.16 3.36 -5.33
C CYS A 114 -1.29 4.57 -5.68
N PHE A 115 -1.22 5.54 -4.77
CA PHE A 115 -0.24 6.63 -4.84
C PHE A 115 1.19 6.14 -4.56
N SER A 116 2.19 6.97 -4.85
CA SER A 116 3.61 6.67 -4.58
C SER A 116 4.03 7.08 -3.17
N ASP A 117 5.15 6.52 -2.69
CA ASP A 117 5.77 6.93 -1.42
C ASP A 117 6.23 8.39 -1.46
N SER A 118 6.73 8.88 -2.60
CA SER A 118 7.04 10.29 -2.79
C SER A 118 5.81 11.19 -2.56
N TYR A 119 4.66 10.83 -3.12
CA TYR A 119 3.43 11.59 -2.90
C TYR A 119 2.96 11.49 -1.44
N GLN A 120 3.01 10.29 -0.87
CA GLN A 120 2.62 10.04 0.52
C GLN A 120 3.52 10.81 1.51
N GLY A 121 4.83 10.86 1.25
CA GLY A 121 5.78 11.65 2.03
C GLY A 121 5.47 13.15 1.98
N VAL A 122 5.12 13.68 0.80
CA VAL A 122 4.68 15.08 0.65
C VAL A 122 3.41 15.35 1.46
N VAL A 123 2.41 14.48 1.38
CA VAL A 123 1.15 14.60 2.14
C VAL A 123 1.43 14.56 3.65
N GLY A 124 2.25 13.62 4.11
CA GLY A 124 2.63 13.50 5.52
C GLY A 124 3.37 14.73 6.05
N ALA A 125 4.35 15.24 5.31
CA ALA A 125 5.12 16.43 5.67
C ALA A 125 4.24 17.69 5.75
N ASN A 126 3.36 17.90 4.76
CA ASN A 126 2.40 18.99 4.77
C ASN A 126 1.39 18.88 5.92
N PHE A 127 0.93 17.66 6.22
CA PHE A 127 0.04 17.41 7.36
C PHE A 127 0.71 17.80 8.68
N VAL A 128 1.95 17.35 8.90
CA VAL A 128 2.71 17.68 10.11
C VAL A 128 2.88 19.20 10.23
N HIS A 129 3.31 19.87 9.16
CA HIS A 129 3.48 21.32 9.16
C HIS A 129 2.15 22.05 9.42
N LYS A 130 1.08 21.67 8.75
CA LYS A 130 -0.24 22.31 8.92
C LYS A 130 -0.83 22.13 10.31
N LYS A 131 -0.65 20.94 10.90
CA LYS A 131 -1.27 20.59 12.18
C LYS A 131 -0.45 20.99 13.39
N PHE A 132 0.87 20.89 13.29
CA PHE A 132 1.79 21.07 14.41
C PHE A 132 2.80 22.23 14.21
N GLY A 133 2.67 22.98 13.10
CA GLY A 133 3.58 24.08 12.79
C GLY A 133 5.00 23.61 12.46
N ASN A 134 6.00 24.36 12.91
CA ASN A 134 7.41 24.01 12.72
C ASN A 134 7.90 23.00 13.78
N ALA A 135 7.17 21.91 13.95
CA ALA A 135 7.50 20.86 14.90
C ALA A 135 8.87 20.24 14.61
N LYS A 136 9.60 19.90 15.65
CA LYS A 136 10.81 19.07 15.56
C LYS A 136 10.37 17.62 15.39
N VAL A 137 10.77 17.00 14.30
CA VAL A 137 10.37 15.61 13.98
C VAL A 137 11.51 14.65 14.28
N ALA A 138 11.21 13.56 14.98
CA ALA A 138 12.06 12.37 15.01
C ALA A 138 11.48 11.33 14.03
N ILE A 139 12.34 10.63 13.30
CA ILE A 139 11.94 9.54 12.40
C ILE A 139 12.40 8.22 13.00
N LEU A 140 11.53 7.20 12.98
CA LEU A 140 11.85 5.83 13.37
C LEU A 140 11.56 4.90 12.20
N GLN A 141 12.61 4.37 11.56
CA GLN A 141 12.56 3.64 10.29
C GLN A 141 12.89 2.15 10.45
N ASP A 142 12.16 1.30 9.73
CA ASP A 142 12.51 -0.10 9.52
C ASP A 142 13.61 -0.23 8.45
N THR A 143 14.76 -0.80 8.82
CA THR A 143 15.89 -0.99 7.90
C THR A 143 15.72 -2.17 6.95
N GLY A 144 14.87 -3.13 7.29
CA GLY A 144 14.56 -4.30 6.47
C GLY A 144 13.44 -4.11 5.44
N ASN A 145 12.87 -2.89 5.37
CA ASN A 145 11.65 -2.60 4.63
C ASN A 145 11.85 -1.47 3.62
N ASP A 146 11.78 -1.81 2.33
CA ASP A 146 11.96 -0.85 1.23
C ASP A 146 10.91 0.28 1.25
N TYR A 147 9.65 -0.04 1.60
CA TYR A 147 8.58 0.95 1.81
C TYR A 147 8.94 1.95 2.92
N SER A 148 9.36 1.45 4.09
CA SER A 148 9.70 2.30 5.24
C SER A 148 10.82 3.28 4.90
N LYS A 149 11.84 2.80 4.18
CA LYS A 149 12.96 3.62 3.74
C LYS A 149 12.51 4.69 2.75
N GLY A 150 11.83 4.31 1.67
CA GLY A 150 11.38 5.24 0.63
C GLY A 150 10.48 6.33 1.18
N LEU A 151 9.52 5.95 2.04
CA LEU A 151 8.60 6.89 2.65
C LEU A 151 9.28 7.82 3.67
N ALA A 152 10.25 7.31 4.46
CA ALA A 152 11.05 8.15 5.36
C ALA A 152 11.87 9.20 4.56
N ASP A 153 12.52 8.77 3.48
CA ASP A 153 13.32 9.65 2.62
C ASP A 153 12.45 10.75 1.99
N ALA A 154 11.28 10.38 1.47
CA ALA A 154 10.33 11.32 0.84
C ALA A 154 9.78 12.33 1.85
N PHE A 155 9.40 11.87 3.04
CA PHE A 155 8.94 12.73 4.13
C PHE A 155 10.04 13.71 4.56
N GLU A 156 11.22 13.22 4.89
CA GLU A 156 12.36 14.05 5.37
C GLU A 156 12.74 15.10 4.33
N LYS A 157 12.90 14.69 3.07
CA LYS A 157 13.20 15.58 1.95
C LYS A 157 12.18 16.72 1.84
N THR A 158 10.90 16.40 1.95
CA THR A 158 9.82 17.41 1.83
C THR A 158 9.74 18.29 3.06
N TYR A 159 9.85 17.69 4.25
CA TYR A 159 9.70 18.42 5.51
C TYR A 159 10.83 19.43 5.74
N THR A 160 12.04 19.06 5.32
CA THR A 160 13.24 19.94 5.43
C THR A 160 13.44 20.88 4.25
N ASP A 161 12.63 20.74 3.17
CA ASP A 161 12.68 21.68 2.03
C ASP A 161 12.37 23.10 2.48
N SER A 162 12.98 24.08 1.82
CA SER A 162 12.84 25.49 2.16
C SER A 162 11.41 26.04 2.16
N LYS A 163 10.48 25.37 1.47
CA LYS A 163 9.06 25.75 1.45
C LYS A 163 8.35 25.43 2.78
N ILE A 164 8.77 24.38 3.48
CA ILE A 164 8.28 24.05 4.82
C ILE A 164 9.28 24.56 5.87
N GLY A 165 10.58 24.29 5.68
CA GLY A 165 11.63 24.69 6.60
C GLY A 165 11.58 23.93 7.94
N GLY A 166 11.00 22.73 7.94
CA GLY A 166 10.90 21.90 9.14
C GLY A 166 12.24 21.31 9.57
N THR A 167 12.30 20.78 10.78
CA THR A 167 13.51 20.20 11.35
C THR A 167 13.30 18.73 11.67
N VAL A 168 14.15 17.85 11.12
CA VAL A 168 14.30 16.47 11.56
C VAL A 168 15.47 16.41 12.53
N VAL A 169 15.19 16.11 13.79
CA VAL A 169 16.21 16.14 14.86
C VAL A 169 17.00 14.85 14.98
N THR A 170 16.41 13.73 14.58
CA THR A 170 17.06 12.42 14.55
C THR A 170 16.32 11.48 13.64
N ARG A 171 17.04 10.50 13.10
CA ARG A 171 16.50 9.34 12.41
C ARG A 171 17.08 8.09 13.05
N GLU A 172 16.23 7.34 13.70
CA GLU A 172 16.56 6.11 14.41
C GLU A 172 16.00 4.90 13.67
N TYR A 173 16.46 3.70 14.02
CA TYR A 173 16.22 2.51 13.22
C TYR A 173 15.81 1.32 14.06
N TYR A 174 14.97 0.46 13.49
CA TYR A 174 14.67 -0.88 13.98
C TYR A 174 14.73 -1.88 12.81
N GLN A 175 14.61 -3.16 13.11
CA GLN A 175 14.59 -4.24 12.11
C GLN A 175 13.16 -4.77 11.94
N SER A 176 12.80 -5.14 10.71
CA SER A 176 11.55 -5.86 10.45
C SER A 176 11.44 -7.10 11.36
N LYS A 177 10.25 -7.32 11.91
CA LYS A 177 9.93 -8.40 12.84
C LYS A 177 10.52 -8.26 14.25
N ASP A 178 11.13 -7.13 14.58
CA ASP A 178 11.45 -6.82 15.98
C ASP A 178 10.16 -6.73 16.81
N THR A 179 10.25 -7.15 18.06
CA THR A 179 9.13 -7.10 19.02
C THR A 179 9.46 -6.28 20.28
N ASP A 180 10.73 -5.95 20.47
CA ASP A 180 11.22 -5.12 21.56
C ASP A 180 11.90 -3.86 21.01
N PHE A 181 11.35 -2.70 21.36
CA PHE A 181 11.80 -1.39 20.90
C PHE A 181 12.33 -0.50 22.04
N GLN A 182 12.48 -1.03 23.27
CA GLN A 182 12.83 -0.25 24.45
C GLN A 182 14.18 0.50 24.28
N ALA A 183 15.16 -0.12 23.64
CA ALA A 183 16.45 0.51 23.43
C ALA A 183 16.35 1.75 22.52
N VAL A 184 15.73 1.62 21.35
CA VAL A 184 15.57 2.74 20.41
C VAL A 184 14.62 3.81 20.96
N LEU A 185 13.56 3.41 21.68
CA LEU A 185 12.65 4.35 22.34
C LEU A 185 13.32 5.11 23.49
N THR A 186 14.27 4.50 24.21
CA THR A 186 15.10 5.18 25.21
C THR A 186 15.98 6.24 24.54
N THR A 187 16.57 5.91 23.40
CA THR A 187 17.34 6.89 22.60
C THR A 187 16.44 8.04 22.15
N LEU A 188 15.29 7.76 21.59
CA LEU A 188 14.31 8.77 21.17
C LEU A 188 13.87 9.66 22.33
N LYS A 189 13.59 9.08 23.50
CA LYS A 189 13.16 9.83 24.69
C LYS A 189 14.20 10.85 25.16
N SER A 190 15.49 10.64 24.85
CA SER A 190 16.56 11.59 25.14
C SER A 190 16.64 12.77 24.17
N LYS A 191 15.86 12.73 23.07
CA LYS A 191 15.83 13.77 22.05
C LYS A 191 14.69 14.74 22.31
N ASP A 192 14.90 15.99 21.92
CA ASP A 192 13.90 17.05 21.98
C ASP A 192 13.11 17.06 20.66
N PHE A 193 12.00 16.34 20.60
CA PHE A 193 11.12 16.27 19.43
C PHE A 193 9.64 16.46 19.81
N ASP A 194 8.87 17.00 18.87
CA ASP A 194 7.44 17.30 19.03
C ASP A 194 6.55 16.25 18.36
N VAL A 195 7.02 15.60 17.29
CA VAL A 195 6.29 14.58 16.50
C VAL A 195 7.23 13.42 16.19
N LEU A 196 6.72 12.20 16.33
CA LEU A 196 7.40 10.98 15.91
C LEU A 196 6.79 10.49 14.57
N TYR A 197 7.60 10.47 13.50
CA TYR A 197 7.23 9.90 12.21
C TYR A 197 7.69 8.46 12.12
N VAL A 198 6.75 7.52 11.92
CA VAL A 198 7.02 6.08 11.90
C VAL A 198 6.44 5.47 10.62
N PRO A 199 7.16 5.54 9.49
CA PRO A 199 6.77 4.88 8.26
C PRO A 199 7.07 3.38 8.35
N GLY A 200 6.08 2.57 8.66
CA GLY A 200 6.27 1.13 8.86
C GLY A 200 4.95 0.38 8.76
N TYR A 201 4.99 -0.92 8.97
CA TYR A 201 3.81 -1.77 8.95
C TYR A 201 3.20 -1.93 10.35
N TYR A 202 1.89 -2.22 10.37
CA TYR A 202 1.08 -2.23 11.58
C TYR A 202 1.59 -3.19 12.68
N GLU A 203 2.25 -4.28 12.31
CA GLU A 203 2.74 -5.28 13.28
C GLU A 203 3.79 -4.64 14.21
N GLU A 204 4.87 -4.11 13.65
CA GLU A 204 5.92 -3.45 14.42
C GLU A 204 5.45 -2.12 15.00
N VAL A 205 4.77 -1.30 14.19
CA VAL A 205 4.37 0.05 14.62
C VAL A 205 3.33 0.00 15.74
N GLY A 206 2.43 -0.99 15.74
CA GLY A 206 1.51 -1.21 16.86
C GLY A 206 2.26 -1.47 18.18
N LEU A 207 3.30 -2.31 18.15
CA LEU A 207 4.14 -2.59 19.32
C LEU A 207 5.00 -1.37 19.71
N ILE A 208 5.50 -0.62 18.72
CA ILE A 208 6.22 0.65 18.96
C ILE A 208 5.30 1.64 19.69
N ILE A 209 4.07 1.82 19.22
CA ILE A 209 3.08 2.69 19.88
C ILE A 209 2.87 2.25 21.33
N LYS A 210 2.60 0.96 21.56
CA LYS A 210 2.42 0.41 22.90
C LYS A 210 3.59 0.76 23.82
N GLN A 211 4.80 0.35 23.43
CA GLN A 211 5.99 0.54 24.24
C GLN A 211 6.34 2.04 24.41
N ALA A 212 6.17 2.86 23.39
CA ALA A 212 6.35 4.31 23.48
C ALA A 212 5.43 4.91 24.56
N ARG A 213 4.14 4.57 24.55
CA ARG A 213 3.18 5.07 25.55
C ARG A 213 3.50 4.56 26.95
N GLU A 214 3.88 3.29 27.12
CA GLU A 214 4.35 2.71 28.39
C GLU A 214 5.59 3.42 28.95
N MET A 215 6.48 3.88 28.08
CA MET A 215 7.68 4.65 28.45
C MET A 215 7.41 6.16 28.65
N GLY A 216 6.16 6.61 28.49
CA GLY A 216 5.76 8.01 28.66
C GLY A 216 6.10 8.92 27.47
N ILE A 217 6.32 8.38 26.28
CA ILE A 217 6.41 9.15 25.03
C ILE A 217 4.95 9.43 24.60
N THR A 218 4.51 10.67 24.82
CA THR A 218 3.11 11.10 24.56
C THR A 218 2.96 11.92 23.30
N GLN A 219 4.05 12.25 22.63
CA GLN A 219 4.05 13.01 21.38
C GLN A 219 3.17 12.35 20.32
N PRO A 220 2.57 13.15 19.42
CA PRO A 220 1.87 12.64 18.25
C PRO A 220 2.75 11.69 17.43
N ILE A 221 2.13 10.62 16.93
CA ILE A 221 2.77 9.66 16.02
C ILE A 221 2.08 9.81 14.66
N VAL A 222 2.88 9.96 13.61
CA VAL A 222 2.41 10.05 12.24
C VAL A 222 3.07 8.95 11.41
N GLY A 223 2.29 8.23 10.63
CA GLY A 223 2.79 7.16 9.77
C GLY A 223 2.20 7.20 8.38
N GLY A 224 2.47 6.16 7.62
CA GLY A 224 1.92 5.94 6.30
C GLY A 224 0.72 4.99 6.29
N ASP A 225 0.24 4.65 5.11
CA ASP A 225 -0.88 3.74 4.88
C ASP A 225 -0.65 2.33 5.46
N GLY A 226 0.61 1.94 5.65
CA GLY A 226 0.99 0.69 6.32
C GLY A 226 0.51 0.55 7.79
N LEU A 227 -0.03 1.60 8.40
CA LEU A 227 -0.68 1.52 9.70
C LEU A 227 -2.15 1.06 9.62
N SER A 228 -2.73 1.05 8.43
CA SER A 228 -4.14 0.66 8.24
C SER A 228 -4.33 -0.84 8.47
N SER A 229 -4.78 -1.20 9.67
CA SER A 229 -5.11 -2.58 10.04
C SER A 229 -6.09 -2.57 11.21
N ASP A 230 -7.03 -3.50 11.19
CA ASP A 230 -7.94 -3.76 12.32
C ASP A 230 -7.20 -4.28 13.56
N LYS A 231 -6.00 -4.85 13.39
CA LYS A 231 -5.14 -5.31 14.49
C LYS A 231 -4.36 -4.19 15.18
N LEU A 232 -4.25 -3.01 14.57
CA LEU A 232 -3.41 -1.93 15.12
C LEU A 232 -3.75 -1.59 16.57
N ALA A 233 -5.04 -1.49 16.90
CA ALA A 233 -5.48 -1.17 18.25
C ALA A 233 -5.11 -2.25 19.28
N ALA A 234 -5.22 -3.52 18.89
CA ALA A 234 -4.84 -4.65 19.77
C ALA A 234 -3.33 -4.70 20.00
N LEU A 235 -2.53 -4.48 18.95
CA LEU A 235 -1.06 -4.44 19.04
C LEU A 235 -0.58 -3.24 19.85
N ALA A 236 -1.24 -2.10 19.71
CA ALA A 236 -0.98 -0.91 20.53
C ALA A 236 -1.40 -1.09 22.02
N GLY A 237 -1.95 -2.24 22.39
CA GLY A 237 -2.38 -2.59 23.75
C GLY A 237 -3.80 -2.17 24.07
N ASN A 238 -4.21 -0.99 23.67
CA ASN A 238 -5.59 -0.49 23.79
C ASN A 238 -5.81 0.72 22.88
N SER A 239 -7.07 1.08 22.66
CA SER A 239 -7.44 2.19 21.78
C SER A 239 -6.99 3.57 22.29
N SER A 240 -6.79 3.74 23.61
CA SER A 240 -6.32 5.04 24.16
C SER A 240 -4.86 5.33 23.77
N ASN A 241 -4.04 4.30 23.50
CA ASN A 241 -2.68 4.46 23.03
C ASN A 241 -2.62 5.01 21.58
N LEU A 242 -3.73 4.90 20.85
CA LEU A 242 -3.88 5.49 19.51
C LEU A 242 -4.29 6.96 19.53
N SER A 243 -4.46 7.57 20.70
CA SER A 243 -4.69 9.01 20.80
C SER A 243 -3.51 9.76 20.17
N ASN A 244 -3.82 10.71 19.27
CA ASN A 244 -2.81 11.44 18.49
C ASN A 244 -1.93 10.55 17.60
N VAL A 245 -2.46 9.44 17.08
CA VAL A 245 -1.85 8.65 16.01
C VAL A 245 -2.58 8.96 14.70
N TYR A 246 -1.82 9.28 13.66
CA TYR A 246 -2.33 9.69 12.35
C TYR A 246 -1.61 8.91 11.27
N TYR A 247 -2.29 8.61 10.18
CA TYR A 247 -1.68 7.97 9.02
C TYR A 247 -2.41 8.34 7.72
N THR A 248 -1.73 8.18 6.61
CA THR A 248 -2.32 8.40 5.28
C THR A 248 -3.23 7.23 4.90
N SER A 249 -4.28 7.51 4.14
CA SER A 249 -5.21 6.49 3.65
C SER A 249 -5.67 6.83 2.23
N HIS A 250 -5.99 5.81 1.45
CA HIS A 250 -6.53 5.95 0.09
C HIS A 250 -8.07 5.97 0.06
N PHE A 251 -8.72 5.63 1.17
CA PHE A 251 -10.13 5.30 1.19
C PHE A 251 -10.77 5.68 2.53
N SER A 252 -12.04 6.04 2.51
CA SER A 252 -12.85 6.26 3.70
C SER A 252 -14.23 5.65 3.56
N THR A 253 -14.63 4.84 4.53
CA THR A 253 -15.99 4.31 4.64
C THR A 253 -17.05 5.38 4.93
N LEU A 254 -16.61 6.60 5.25
CA LEU A 254 -17.48 7.76 5.54
C LEU A 254 -17.78 8.61 4.30
N SER A 255 -17.33 8.18 3.11
CA SER A 255 -17.66 8.87 1.85
C SER A 255 -19.16 8.80 1.58
N ASP A 256 -19.75 9.91 1.13
CA ASP A 256 -21.16 9.98 0.69
C ASP A 256 -21.36 9.47 -0.75
N ASP A 257 -20.28 9.06 -1.43
CA ASP A 257 -20.34 8.51 -2.77
C ASP A 257 -21.13 7.20 -2.83
N ALA A 258 -22.06 7.08 -3.78
CA ALA A 258 -22.97 5.95 -3.88
C ALA A 258 -22.26 4.63 -4.21
N ASP A 259 -21.23 4.66 -5.05
CA ASP A 259 -20.46 3.48 -5.45
C ASP A 259 -19.57 3.01 -4.31
N VAL A 260 -18.99 3.97 -3.56
CA VAL A 260 -18.28 3.68 -2.31
C VAL A 260 -19.20 2.98 -1.31
N GLN A 261 -20.41 3.51 -1.08
CA GLN A 261 -21.35 2.92 -0.13
C GLN A 261 -21.88 1.56 -0.58
N ALA A 262 -22.06 1.36 -1.89
CA ALA A 262 -22.43 0.06 -2.45
C ALA A 262 -21.33 -0.98 -2.23
N PHE A 263 -20.06 -0.62 -2.46
CA PHE A 263 -18.92 -1.49 -2.16
C PHE A 263 -18.82 -1.82 -0.66
N VAL A 264 -18.90 -0.81 0.21
CA VAL A 264 -18.86 -1.01 1.68
C VAL A 264 -19.94 -1.99 2.12
N LYS A 265 -21.16 -1.81 1.63
CA LYS A 265 -22.28 -2.69 1.94
C LYS A 265 -22.03 -4.12 1.47
N ALA A 266 -21.68 -4.31 0.20
CA ALA A 266 -21.45 -5.63 -0.38
C ALA A 266 -20.30 -6.38 0.32
N TYR A 267 -19.20 -5.68 0.61
CA TYR A 267 -18.08 -6.25 1.34
C TYR A 267 -18.48 -6.69 2.75
N LYS A 268 -19.17 -5.80 3.49
CA LYS A 268 -19.63 -6.08 4.85
C LYS A 268 -20.64 -7.23 4.91
N GLU A 269 -21.59 -7.29 3.98
CA GLU A 269 -22.57 -8.39 3.91
C GLU A 269 -21.89 -9.74 3.68
N LYS A 270 -20.81 -9.77 2.90
CA LYS A 270 -20.11 -11.01 2.59
C LYS A 270 -19.10 -11.43 3.64
N TYR A 271 -18.35 -10.51 4.20
CA TYR A 271 -17.21 -10.79 5.08
C TYR A 271 -17.41 -10.39 6.55
N GLY A 272 -18.53 -9.75 6.89
CA GLY A 272 -18.91 -9.43 8.27
C GLY A 272 -18.24 -8.19 8.87
N SER A 273 -17.30 -7.55 8.14
CA SER A 273 -16.59 -6.34 8.56
C SER A 273 -16.61 -5.26 7.49
N ASN A 274 -16.38 -4.01 7.86
CA ASN A 274 -16.18 -2.97 6.86
C ASN A 274 -14.88 -3.21 6.08
N PRO A 275 -14.82 -2.84 4.79
CA PRO A 275 -13.56 -2.86 4.04
C PRO A 275 -12.59 -1.81 4.58
N ASP A 276 -11.31 -2.12 4.57
CA ASP A 276 -10.23 -1.19 4.80
C ASP A 276 -9.72 -0.55 3.48
N THR A 277 -8.69 0.29 3.57
CA THR A 277 -8.09 0.94 2.40
C THR A 277 -7.51 -0.08 1.40
N PHE A 278 -6.98 -1.20 1.88
CA PHE A 278 -6.38 -2.24 1.05
C PHE A 278 -7.43 -3.05 0.29
N ALA A 279 -8.57 -3.33 0.94
CA ALA A 279 -9.73 -3.91 0.26
C ALA A 279 -10.20 -3.02 -0.90
N ALA A 280 -10.34 -1.71 -0.64
CA ALA A 280 -10.80 -0.75 -1.65
C ALA A 280 -9.83 -0.67 -2.84
N LEU A 281 -8.52 -0.59 -2.58
CA LEU A 281 -7.49 -0.58 -3.62
C LEU A 281 -7.49 -1.88 -4.44
N SER A 282 -7.65 -3.04 -3.80
CA SER A 282 -7.68 -4.33 -4.50
C SER A 282 -8.95 -4.50 -5.31
N TYR A 283 -10.08 -3.98 -4.83
CA TYR A 283 -11.32 -3.92 -5.60
C TYR A 283 -11.12 -3.10 -6.88
N ASP A 284 -10.56 -1.90 -6.77
CA ASP A 284 -10.27 -1.04 -7.91
C ASP A 284 -9.26 -1.66 -8.89
N ALA A 285 -8.18 -2.25 -8.38
CA ALA A 285 -7.17 -2.92 -9.22
C ALA A 285 -7.79 -4.08 -10.03
N THR A 286 -8.68 -4.84 -9.40
CA THR A 286 -9.38 -5.96 -10.05
C THR A 286 -10.38 -5.45 -11.09
N GLN A 287 -11.15 -4.43 -10.75
CA GLN A 287 -12.09 -3.78 -11.68
C GLN A 287 -11.36 -3.17 -12.89
N LEU A 288 -10.22 -2.49 -12.65
CA LEU A 288 -9.40 -1.91 -13.70
C LEU A 288 -8.90 -2.98 -14.68
N LEU A 289 -8.34 -4.08 -14.14
CA LEU A 289 -7.85 -5.19 -14.96
C LEU A 289 -8.98 -5.81 -15.79
N MET A 290 -10.15 -6.04 -15.20
CA MET A 290 -11.32 -6.59 -15.92
C MET A 290 -11.81 -5.63 -17.00
N LYS A 291 -11.92 -4.33 -16.72
CA LYS A 291 -12.28 -3.29 -17.72
C LYS A 291 -11.27 -3.25 -18.87
N ALA A 292 -9.97 -3.41 -18.59
CA ALA A 292 -8.93 -3.45 -19.61
C ALA A 292 -9.06 -4.69 -20.52
N ILE A 293 -9.38 -5.86 -19.96
CA ILE A 293 -9.65 -7.08 -20.75
C ILE A 293 -10.90 -6.90 -21.64
N GLU A 294 -11.96 -6.29 -21.12
CA GLU A 294 -13.15 -5.97 -21.92
C GLU A 294 -12.84 -5.01 -23.06
N LYS A 295 -12.13 -3.92 -22.77
CA LYS A 295 -11.72 -2.93 -23.78
C LYS A 295 -10.81 -3.55 -24.84
N ALA A 296 -9.92 -4.46 -24.45
CA ALA A 296 -9.07 -5.21 -25.37
C ALA A 296 -9.86 -6.19 -26.25
N GLY A 297 -11.04 -6.66 -25.79
CA GLY A 297 -11.84 -7.69 -26.45
C GLY A 297 -11.10 -9.02 -26.61
N SER A 298 -10.04 -9.24 -25.83
CA SER A 298 -9.09 -10.33 -25.99
C SER A 298 -8.40 -10.68 -24.66
N THR A 299 -7.87 -11.89 -24.57
CA THR A 299 -6.94 -12.32 -23.49
C THR A 299 -5.47 -12.18 -23.90
N ASP A 300 -5.19 -11.52 -25.01
CA ASP A 300 -3.82 -11.23 -25.44
C ASP A 300 -3.16 -10.22 -24.50
N PRO A 301 -1.99 -10.54 -23.92
CA PRO A 301 -1.34 -9.67 -22.94
C PRO A 301 -1.00 -8.28 -23.47
N GLN A 302 -0.58 -8.16 -24.74
CA GLN A 302 -0.22 -6.85 -25.32
C GLN A 302 -1.47 -5.98 -25.52
N ALA A 303 -2.60 -6.59 -25.90
CA ALA A 303 -3.85 -5.87 -26.03
C ALA A 303 -4.36 -5.37 -24.66
N ILE A 304 -4.25 -6.20 -23.62
CA ILE A 304 -4.66 -5.83 -22.26
C ILE A 304 -3.77 -4.71 -21.71
N THR A 305 -2.44 -4.83 -21.84
CA THR A 305 -1.52 -3.82 -21.33
C THR A 305 -1.69 -2.48 -22.04
N LYS A 306 -1.94 -2.49 -23.36
CA LYS A 306 -2.31 -1.28 -24.09
C LYS A 306 -3.59 -0.64 -23.53
N ALA A 307 -4.61 -1.45 -23.25
CA ALA A 307 -5.87 -0.96 -22.68
C ALA A 307 -5.70 -0.38 -21.27
N LEU A 308 -4.80 -0.96 -20.44
CA LEU A 308 -4.41 -0.43 -19.13
C LEU A 308 -3.71 0.92 -19.28
N ALA A 309 -2.72 1.04 -20.16
CA ALA A 309 -1.98 2.29 -20.39
C ALA A 309 -2.89 3.42 -20.92
N GLU A 310 -3.91 3.09 -21.70
CA GLU A 310 -4.89 4.03 -22.27
C GLU A 310 -6.08 4.31 -21.35
N THR A 311 -6.01 3.90 -20.07
CA THR A 311 -7.09 4.15 -19.11
C THR A 311 -7.23 5.64 -18.83
N LYS A 312 -8.44 6.16 -19.01
CA LYS A 312 -8.83 7.53 -18.70
C LYS A 312 -10.08 7.52 -17.83
N ASP A 313 -10.11 8.43 -16.87
CA ASP A 313 -11.26 8.68 -16.01
C ASP A 313 -11.87 7.39 -15.44
N PHE A 314 -10.98 6.48 -14.99
CA PHE A 314 -11.42 5.29 -14.28
C PHE A 314 -12.04 5.72 -12.96
N ASP A 315 -13.32 5.45 -12.83
CA ASP A 315 -14.09 5.73 -11.64
C ASP A 315 -14.03 4.53 -10.70
N GLY A 316 -13.24 4.66 -9.65
CA GLY A 316 -13.00 3.65 -8.63
C GLY A 316 -13.49 4.08 -7.26
N VAL A 317 -13.64 3.15 -6.34
CA VAL A 317 -14.05 3.44 -4.95
C VAL A 317 -12.97 4.20 -4.16
N THR A 318 -11.73 4.21 -4.66
CA THR A 318 -10.63 5.02 -4.12
C THR A 318 -10.47 6.36 -4.83
N GLY A 319 -11.41 6.72 -5.70
CA GLY A 319 -11.47 7.95 -6.49
C GLY A 319 -11.21 7.74 -7.98
N THR A 320 -11.51 8.77 -8.76
CA THR A 320 -11.35 8.76 -10.21
C THR A 320 -9.90 9.06 -10.59
N PHE A 321 -9.34 8.32 -11.54
CA PHE A 321 -7.98 8.55 -12.04
C PHE A 321 -7.80 8.18 -13.52
N SER A 322 -6.77 8.72 -14.13
CA SER A 322 -6.25 8.28 -15.42
C SER A 322 -4.88 7.63 -15.24
N MET A 323 -4.52 6.68 -16.09
CA MET A 323 -3.21 6.05 -16.03
C MET A 323 -2.15 7.00 -16.59
N GLY A 324 -1.12 7.29 -15.80
CA GLY A 324 0.03 8.07 -16.22
C GLY A 324 0.97 7.30 -17.14
N ALA A 325 1.85 8.01 -17.82
CA ALA A 325 2.85 7.42 -18.73
C ALA A 325 3.83 6.49 -18.00
N ASP A 326 3.99 6.65 -16.70
CA ASP A 326 4.80 5.81 -15.80
C ASP A 326 4.03 4.63 -15.21
N HIS A 327 2.83 4.33 -15.71
CA HIS A 327 1.93 3.29 -15.22
C HIS A 327 1.47 3.47 -13.75
N THR A 328 1.49 4.72 -13.30
CA THR A 328 0.99 5.14 -11.98
C THR A 328 -0.27 6.00 -12.16
N PRO A 329 -1.28 5.91 -11.27
CA PRO A 329 -2.49 6.71 -11.40
C PRO A 329 -2.22 8.20 -11.19
N VAL A 330 -2.85 9.01 -12.02
CA VAL A 330 -2.94 10.48 -11.87
C VAL A 330 -4.36 10.80 -11.45
N LYS A 331 -4.53 11.25 -10.20
CA LYS A 331 -5.81 11.60 -9.59
C LYS A 331 -6.04 13.09 -9.62
#